data_03ab07f6ff9b0a13d53ff65b6300f24e
#
_entry.id   03ab07f6ff9b0a13d53ff65b6300f24e
#
_cell.length_a   1.000
_cell.length_b   1.000
_cell.length_c   1.000
_cell.angle_alpha   90.00
_cell.angle_beta   90.00
_cell.angle_gamma   90.00
#
_symmetry.space_group_name_H-M   'P 1'
#
loop_
_entity.id
_entity.type
_entity.pdbx_description
1 polymer ?
#
loop_
_entity_poly.entity_id
_entity_poly.type
_entity_poly.pdbx_seq_one_letter_code
_entity_poly.pdbx_strand_id
1 'polypeptide(L)'
;MPSSTPHPLHEQWASKALKTRTVASGEEAVKSMGETFLPHLSGLNSREYEDYKERAQFYNATRRTLSALVGSVFRRDATFTKPAEMDAVIQDFDLDGTTANHFTKQVLKEVLTVGRHGILVDYDNTQQRPYCNHYIGESIINHRMGYQNGIMQLEMVVLAEQKPMYGKDEFQTEYETCYRVLRLQDGIYTQQIYYYDGKKETAGPIVTPTINGRPLEYIPFVIINTTSIGCEYEDSPLLDLVNLNINHYKFSADIGHALHFTSLPTPYATGVDNYGGETKDTTPLRIGSTNMLMLPQGATVGMLEFTGAGVGSLRQYLNDVEGKMGKLGARLLEKPSAQPETAESHNIRQAAEGSALITVVESVDAGITQAIKYCADYMGINIDQVDVELNRDFIASQMDSKSLIDMITAYQNGGISEETLYYQMHKGEILPPDHNKQEEIKRLQGLKHQVEQPDVEDSAMDSDDEGPSEVHDPVTDETKFVTHFREMIEQGMTDDEILEMHPELSRLFNQNNI
;
A
#
# COMPACT_ATOMS: atom_id res chain seq x y z
N MET A 1 -22.66 -30.73 12.83
CA MET A 1 -22.57 -29.24 13.00
C MET A 1 -22.90 -28.62 11.68
N PRO A 2 -23.54 -27.43 11.64
CA PRO A 2 -23.85 -26.78 10.37
C PRO A 2 -22.56 -26.32 9.65
N SER A 3 -22.65 -26.12 8.33
CA SER A 3 -21.51 -25.65 7.52
C SER A 3 -20.99 -24.28 7.96
N SER A 4 -21.84 -23.47 8.61
CA SER A 4 -21.52 -22.17 9.17
C SER A 4 -20.65 -22.20 10.45
N THR A 5 -20.26 -23.39 10.95
CA THR A 5 -19.47 -23.50 12.19
C THR A 5 -18.04 -23.02 11.94
N PRO A 6 -17.57 -21.96 12.62
CA PRO A 6 -16.21 -21.48 12.43
C PRO A 6 -15.16 -22.38 13.12
N HIS A 7 -13.93 -22.28 12.67
CA HIS A 7 -12.78 -22.87 13.35
C HIS A 7 -12.59 -22.21 14.73
N PRO A 8 -12.20 -22.93 15.79
CA PRO A 8 -12.08 -22.37 17.14
C PRO A 8 -11.19 -21.12 17.25
N LEU A 9 -10.14 -21.03 16.45
CA LEU A 9 -9.24 -19.87 16.43
C LEU A 9 -9.74 -18.71 15.55
N HIS A 10 -10.76 -18.96 14.71
CA HIS A 10 -11.25 -17.96 13.75
C HIS A 10 -11.85 -16.74 14.43
N GLU A 11 -12.71 -16.92 15.43
CA GLU A 11 -13.39 -15.80 16.10
C GLU A 11 -12.41 -14.86 16.78
N GLN A 12 -11.39 -15.40 17.46
CA GLN A 12 -10.36 -14.61 18.13
C GLN A 12 -9.53 -13.82 17.12
N TRP A 13 -9.11 -14.46 16.03
CA TRP A 13 -8.37 -13.82 14.96
C TRP A 13 -9.24 -12.80 14.21
N ALA A 14 -10.49 -13.13 13.86
CA ALA A 14 -11.40 -12.27 13.12
C ALA A 14 -11.71 -10.97 13.87
N SER A 15 -11.75 -11.00 15.21
CA SER A 15 -11.90 -9.80 16.02
C SER A 15 -10.72 -8.83 15.82
N LYS A 16 -9.48 -9.32 15.76
CA LYS A 16 -8.29 -8.50 15.47
C LYS A 16 -8.28 -8.02 14.02
N ALA A 17 -8.63 -8.90 13.08
CA ALA A 17 -8.73 -8.58 11.66
C ALA A 17 -9.74 -7.46 11.40
N LEU A 18 -10.95 -7.55 11.99
CA LEU A 18 -11.98 -6.50 11.92
C LEU A 18 -11.46 -5.16 12.45
N LYS A 19 -10.76 -5.18 13.59
CA LYS A 19 -10.17 -3.99 14.19
C LYS A 19 -9.18 -3.32 13.22
N THR A 20 -8.27 -4.09 12.66
CA THR A 20 -7.25 -3.57 11.71
C THR A 20 -7.90 -3.07 10.42
N ARG A 21 -8.84 -3.83 9.87
CA ARG A 21 -9.60 -3.43 8.67
C ARG A 21 -10.37 -2.13 8.87
N THR A 22 -11.05 -1.99 10.01
CA THR A 22 -11.82 -0.78 10.34
C THR A 22 -10.91 0.45 10.41
N VAL A 23 -9.78 0.34 11.11
CA VAL A 23 -8.82 1.45 11.25
C VAL A 23 -8.19 1.80 9.90
N ALA A 24 -7.83 0.80 9.09
CA ALA A 24 -7.31 1.01 7.74
C ALA A 24 -8.36 1.65 6.79
N SER A 25 -9.65 1.40 7.02
CA SER A 25 -10.74 1.98 6.22
C SER A 25 -10.93 3.49 6.46
N GLY A 26 -10.56 3.99 7.65
CA GLY A 26 -10.52 5.43 7.92
C GLY A 26 -11.55 5.92 8.93
N GLU A 27 -11.71 7.25 8.98
CA GLU A 27 -12.41 7.96 10.06
C GLU A 27 -13.89 7.53 10.20
N GLU A 28 -14.62 7.45 9.10
CA GLU A 28 -16.05 7.08 9.13
C GLU A 28 -16.24 5.67 9.71
N ALA A 29 -15.41 4.71 9.27
CA ALA A 29 -15.45 3.35 9.78
C ALA A 29 -15.07 3.29 11.28
N VAL A 30 -14.08 4.08 11.72
CA VAL A 30 -13.67 4.16 13.12
C VAL A 30 -14.78 4.77 13.97
N LYS A 31 -15.39 5.86 13.53
CA LYS A 31 -16.51 6.52 14.24
C LYS A 31 -17.77 5.64 14.32
N SER A 32 -18.02 4.82 13.28
CA SER A 32 -19.16 3.89 13.27
C SER A 32 -19.05 2.79 14.34
N MET A 33 -17.83 2.46 14.80
CA MET A 33 -17.61 1.49 15.88
C MET A 33 -18.04 2.00 17.26
N GLY A 34 -18.33 3.30 17.40
CA GLY A 34 -18.86 3.91 18.59
C GLY A 34 -18.06 3.55 19.85
N GLU A 35 -18.76 3.08 20.88
CA GLU A 35 -18.18 2.76 22.21
C GLU A 35 -17.07 1.69 22.17
N THR A 36 -17.02 0.85 21.14
CA THR A 36 -15.95 -0.15 20.99
C THR A 36 -14.58 0.52 20.86
N PHE A 37 -14.49 1.61 20.10
CA PHE A 37 -13.23 2.32 19.90
C PHE A 37 -13.12 3.61 20.71
N LEU A 38 -14.24 4.23 21.06
CA LEU A 38 -14.31 5.42 21.89
C LEU A 38 -15.27 5.17 23.07
N PRO A 39 -14.77 4.68 24.22
CA PRO A 39 -15.60 4.40 25.37
C PRO A 39 -16.36 5.63 25.84
N HIS A 40 -17.59 5.41 26.30
CA HIS A 40 -18.44 6.45 26.87
C HIS A 40 -17.82 7.04 28.14
N LEU A 41 -17.73 8.37 28.23
CA LEU A 41 -17.30 9.04 29.43
C LEU A 41 -18.42 9.01 30.47
N SER A 42 -18.08 8.74 31.74
CA SER A 42 -19.05 8.77 32.81
C SER A 42 -19.64 10.19 32.97
N GLY A 43 -20.96 10.28 32.96
CA GLY A 43 -21.69 11.55 33.13
C GLY A 43 -22.16 12.20 31.83
N LEU A 44 -21.77 11.73 30.64
CA LEU A 44 -22.36 12.19 29.39
C LEU A 44 -23.69 11.47 29.12
N ASN A 45 -24.68 12.20 28.60
CA ASN A 45 -25.87 11.58 28.00
C ASN A 45 -25.59 11.18 26.54
N SER A 46 -26.54 10.47 25.90
CA SER A 46 -26.36 9.97 24.54
C SER A 46 -26.06 11.06 23.50
N ARG A 47 -26.67 12.25 23.64
CA ARG A 47 -26.44 13.38 22.74
C ARG A 47 -25.04 13.97 22.94
N GLU A 48 -24.64 14.15 24.19
CA GLU A 48 -23.31 14.65 24.53
C GLU A 48 -22.21 13.68 24.09
N TYR A 49 -22.48 12.37 24.12
CA TYR A 49 -21.57 11.37 23.59
C TYR A 49 -21.44 11.46 22.05
N GLU A 50 -22.54 11.67 21.32
CA GLU A 50 -22.46 11.91 19.88
C GLU A 50 -21.64 13.16 19.55
N ASP A 51 -21.88 14.27 20.28
CA ASP A 51 -21.10 15.49 20.16
C ASP A 51 -19.61 15.28 20.49
N TYR A 52 -19.30 14.45 21.50
CA TYR A 52 -17.93 14.06 21.85
C TYR A 52 -17.25 13.27 20.74
N LYS A 53 -17.93 12.28 20.18
CA LYS A 53 -17.47 11.46 19.06
C LYS A 53 -17.28 12.29 17.78
N GLU A 54 -18.16 13.25 17.50
CA GLU A 54 -18.06 14.11 16.33
C GLU A 54 -16.83 15.02 16.38
N ARG A 55 -16.51 15.58 17.56
CA ARG A 55 -15.32 16.43 17.77
C ARG A 55 -14.01 15.65 17.70
N ALA A 56 -14.04 14.33 17.88
CA ALA A 56 -12.84 13.49 17.80
C ALA A 56 -12.27 13.51 16.39
N GLN A 57 -10.97 13.75 16.27
CA GLN A 57 -10.25 13.71 15.00
C GLN A 57 -9.50 12.38 14.87
N PHE A 58 -9.64 11.73 13.73
CA PHE A 58 -8.92 10.51 13.45
C PHE A 58 -7.71 10.77 12.55
N TYR A 59 -6.50 10.60 13.11
CA TYR A 59 -5.25 10.71 12.37
C TYR A 59 -4.94 9.36 11.69
N ASN A 60 -5.17 9.25 10.38
CA ASN A 60 -5.11 7.97 9.67
C ASN A 60 -3.67 7.54 9.32
N ALA A 61 -2.86 7.22 10.32
CA ALA A 61 -1.50 6.72 10.15
C ALA A 61 -1.47 5.31 9.54
N THR A 62 -2.36 4.43 9.97
CA THR A 62 -2.43 3.04 9.51
C THR A 62 -2.65 2.94 8.00
N ARG A 63 -3.62 3.68 7.45
CA ARG A 63 -3.90 3.67 6.01
C ARG A 63 -2.73 4.22 5.19
N ARG A 64 -2.09 5.29 5.68
CA ARG A 64 -0.91 5.87 5.02
C ARG A 64 0.23 4.87 4.95
N THR A 65 0.53 4.21 6.08
CA THR A 65 1.55 3.17 6.15
C THR A 65 1.23 2.00 5.22
N LEU A 66 0.00 1.46 5.28
CA LEU A 66 -0.44 0.39 4.37
C LEU A 66 -0.25 0.77 2.90
N SER A 67 -0.70 1.98 2.51
CA SER A 67 -0.56 2.46 1.13
C SER A 67 0.89 2.60 0.70
N ALA A 68 1.75 3.04 1.60
CA ALA A 68 3.18 3.17 1.35
C ALA A 68 3.87 1.82 1.19
N LEU A 69 3.58 0.85 2.08
CA LEU A 69 4.13 -0.50 1.98
C LEU A 69 3.73 -1.17 0.65
N VAL A 70 2.45 -1.10 0.29
CA VAL A 70 1.97 -1.62 -0.99
C VAL A 70 2.61 -0.87 -2.16
N GLY A 71 2.71 0.46 -2.09
CA GLY A 71 3.34 1.29 -3.12
C GLY A 71 4.82 1.01 -3.31
N SER A 72 5.57 0.71 -2.24
CA SER A 72 7.00 0.39 -2.32
C SER A 72 7.25 -0.98 -2.99
N VAL A 73 6.40 -1.97 -2.75
CA VAL A 73 6.48 -3.27 -3.42
C VAL A 73 6.12 -3.13 -4.90
N PHE A 74 5.02 -2.46 -5.22
CA PHE A 74 4.55 -2.25 -6.60
C PHE A 74 5.10 -0.98 -7.25
N ARG A 75 6.26 -0.52 -6.79
CA ARG A 75 7.06 0.48 -7.51
C ARG A 75 7.55 -0.06 -8.86
N ARG A 76 7.78 -1.36 -8.92
CA ARG A 76 8.00 -2.13 -10.15
C ARG A 76 6.90 -3.20 -10.23
N ASP A 77 6.42 -3.44 -11.44
CA ASP A 77 5.45 -4.52 -11.67
C ASP A 77 6.04 -5.88 -11.32
N ALA A 78 5.17 -6.81 -10.93
CA ALA A 78 5.55 -8.19 -10.68
C ALA A 78 6.05 -8.85 -11.98
N THR A 79 7.08 -9.67 -11.86
CA THR A 79 7.59 -10.47 -12.96
C THR A 79 6.90 -11.84 -12.94
N PHE A 80 6.23 -12.19 -14.04
CA PHE A 80 5.56 -13.48 -14.21
C PHE A 80 6.34 -14.33 -15.23
N THR A 81 7.10 -15.30 -14.74
CA THR A 81 7.73 -16.32 -15.59
C THR A 81 6.69 -17.40 -15.88
N LYS A 82 6.35 -17.60 -17.16
CA LYS A 82 5.28 -18.50 -17.59
C LYS A 82 5.36 -18.82 -19.07
N PRO A 83 4.78 -19.92 -19.54
CA PRO A 83 4.56 -20.19 -20.96
C PRO A 83 3.60 -19.19 -21.61
N ALA A 84 3.74 -18.98 -22.93
CA ALA A 84 2.93 -18.01 -23.68
C ALA A 84 1.42 -18.36 -23.69
N GLU A 85 1.09 -19.64 -23.59
CA GLU A 85 -0.28 -20.15 -23.55
C GLU A 85 -1.08 -19.61 -22.35
N MET A 86 -0.38 -19.13 -21.32
CA MET A 86 -1.01 -18.56 -20.11
C MET A 86 -1.24 -17.05 -20.22
N ASP A 87 -0.89 -16.39 -21.32
CA ASP A 87 -1.01 -14.93 -21.46
C ASP A 87 -2.44 -14.43 -21.19
N ALA A 88 -3.45 -15.13 -21.71
CA ALA A 88 -4.85 -14.78 -21.50
C ALA A 88 -5.28 -14.85 -20.03
N VAL A 89 -4.74 -15.81 -19.26
CA VAL A 89 -5.01 -15.93 -17.82
C VAL A 89 -4.36 -14.79 -17.05
N ILE A 90 -3.13 -14.41 -17.40
CA ILE A 90 -2.42 -13.30 -16.72
C ILE A 90 -3.04 -11.94 -17.02
N GLN A 91 -3.59 -11.73 -18.23
CA GLN A 91 -4.23 -10.48 -18.62
C GLN A 91 -5.61 -10.28 -17.99
N ASP A 92 -6.33 -11.37 -17.71
CA ASP A 92 -7.63 -11.36 -17.05
C ASP A 92 -7.70 -12.54 -16.09
N PHE A 93 -7.26 -12.30 -14.85
CA PHE A 93 -6.96 -13.34 -13.88
C PHE A 93 -8.20 -13.86 -13.12
N ASP A 94 -9.23 -13.01 -13.01
CA ASP A 94 -10.46 -13.26 -12.25
C ASP A 94 -11.75 -13.37 -13.10
N LEU A 95 -11.65 -13.27 -14.42
CA LEU A 95 -12.76 -13.15 -15.38
C LEU A 95 -13.54 -11.82 -15.31
N ASP A 96 -13.11 -10.88 -14.48
CA ASP A 96 -13.69 -9.54 -14.34
C ASP A 96 -12.81 -8.46 -15.00
N GLY A 97 -11.77 -8.87 -15.74
CA GLY A 97 -10.82 -7.99 -16.43
C GLY A 97 -9.65 -7.52 -15.56
N THR A 98 -9.45 -8.12 -14.38
CA THR A 98 -8.33 -7.77 -13.50
C THR A 98 -7.07 -8.51 -13.93
N THR A 99 -5.98 -7.77 -14.19
CA THR A 99 -4.69 -8.39 -14.49
C THR A 99 -4.09 -9.07 -13.27
N ALA A 100 -3.26 -10.11 -13.47
CA ALA A 100 -2.57 -10.81 -12.39
C ALA A 100 -1.73 -9.86 -11.52
N ASN A 101 -1.12 -8.81 -12.09
CA ASN A 101 -0.38 -7.81 -11.33
C ASN A 101 -1.29 -7.02 -10.37
N HIS A 102 -2.46 -6.57 -10.85
CA HIS A 102 -3.43 -5.86 -10.02
C HIS A 102 -4.05 -6.76 -8.94
N PHE A 103 -4.37 -8.01 -9.30
CA PHE A 103 -4.84 -9.05 -8.37
C PHE A 103 -3.81 -9.29 -7.26
N THR A 104 -2.53 -9.47 -7.60
CA THR A 104 -1.43 -9.65 -6.64
C THR A 104 -1.30 -8.44 -5.69
N LYS A 105 -1.48 -7.22 -6.22
CA LYS A 105 -1.50 -6.00 -5.40
C LYS A 105 -2.64 -5.99 -4.38
N GLN A 106 -3.81 -6.48 -4.74
CA GLN A 106 -4.94 -6.63 -3.83
C GLN A 106 -4.65 -7.69 -2.75
N VAL A 107 -4.07 -8.84 -3.15
CA VAL A 107 -3.66 -9.89 -2.21
C VAL A 107 -2.65 -9.36 -1.20
N LEU A 108 -1.58 -8.69 -1.64
CA LEU A 108 -0.58 -8.09 -0.73
C LEU A 108 -1.23 -7.12 0.25
N LYS A 109 -2.13 -6.25 -0.24
CA LYS A 109 -2.85 -5.30 0.60
C LYS A 109 -3.69 -6.01 1.67
N GLU A 110 -4.39 -7.09 1.32
CA GLU A 110 -5.20 -7.87 2.26
C GLU A 110 -4.33 -8.59 3.31
N VAL A 111 -3.25 -9.24 2.89
CA VAL A 111 -2.30 -9.90 3.80
C VAL A 111 -1.69 -8.89 4.78
N LEU A 112 -1.26 -7.73 4.31
CA LEU A 112 -0.77 -6.65 5.19
C LEU A 112 -1.86 -6.14 6.14
N THR A 113 -3.12 -6.07 5.68
CA THR A 113 -4.23 -5.52 6.48
C THR A 113 -4.66 -6.47 7.58
N VAL A 114 -4.90 -7.74 7.29
CA VAL A 114 -5.50 -8.68 8.24
C VAL A 114 -4.63 -9.89 8.58
N GLY A 115 -3.51 -10.08 7.88
CA GLY A 115 -2.58 -11.19 8.09
C GLY A 115 -2.95 -12.47 7.33
N ARG A 116 -4.03 -12.47 6.53
CA ARG A 116 -4.52 -13.69 5.87
C ARG A 116 -5.34 -13.37 4.62
N HIS A 117 -5.16 -14.17 3.56
CA HIS A 117 -5.95 -14.09 2.33
C HIS A 117 -6.09 -15.47 1.69
N GLY A 118 -7.17 -15.73 0.93
CA GLY A 118 -7.38 -16.96 0.21
C GLY A 118 -7.54 -16.74 -1.30
N ILE A 119 -7.08 -17.70 -2.08
CA ILE A 119 -7.27 -17.73 -3.53
C ILE A 119 -7.83 -19.10 -3.89
N LEU A 120 -9.02 -19.14 -4.50
CA LEU A 120 -9.60 -20.34 -5.10
C LEU A 120 -9.35 -20.27 -6.60
N VAL A 121 -8.75 -21.32 -7.14
CA VAL A 121 -8.66 -21.51 -8.59
C VAL A 121 -9.80 -22.40 -9.05
N ASP A 122 -10.58 -21.91 -10.00
CA ASP A 122 -11.71 -22.64 -10.57
C ASP A 122 -11.64 -22.59 -12.10
N TYR A 123 -12.53 -23.29 -12.79
CA TYR A 123 -12.54 -23.38 -14.24
C TYR A 123 -13.89 -22.94 -14.82
N ASP A 124 -13.86 -21.99 -15.74
CA ASP A 124 -15.07 -21.57 -16.45
C ASP A 124 -15.26 -22.39 -17.75
N ASN A 125 -16.36 -23.14 -17.78
CA ASN A 125 -16.70 -23.97 -18.93
C ASN A 125 -17.14 -23.16 -20.16
N THR A 126 -17.54 -21.90 -19.97
CA THR A 126 -17.99 -21.03 -21.08
C THR A 126 -16.79 -20.47 -21.83
N GLN A 127 -15.82 -19.94 -21.10
CA GLN A 127 -14.58 -19.41 -21.66
C GLN A 127 -13.50 -20.49 -21.82
N GLN A 128 -13.73 -21.68 -21.30
CA GLN A 128 -12.81 -22.83 -21.34
C GLN A 128 -11.40 -22.50 -20.81
N ARG A 129 -11.36 -21.76 -19.67
CA ARG A 129 -10.09 -21.41 -19.04
C ARG A 129 -10.19 -21.36 -17.52
N PRO A 130 -9.07 -21.57 -16.80
CA PRO A 130 -9.02 -21.35 -15.35
C PRO A 130 -9.05 -19.87 -15.00
N TYR A 131 -9.47 -19.56 -13.78
CA TYR A 131 -9.50 -18.23 -13.19
C TYR A 131 -9.33 -18.29 -11.68
N CYS A 132 -9.01 -17.16 -11.06
CA CYS A 132 -8.75 -17.05 -9.64
C CYS A 132 -9.79 -16.16 -8.95
N ASN A 133 -10.34 -16.64 -7.83
CA ASN A 133 -11.26 -15.89 -6.99
C ASN A 133 -10.58 -15.44 -5.70
N HIS A 134 -10.83 -14.18 -5.30
CA HIS A 134 -10.42 -13.64 -4.01
C HIS A 134 -11.30 -14.13 -2.87
N TYR A 135 -10.68 -14.48 -1.75
CA TYR A 135 -11.35 -14.69 -0.48
C TYR A 135 -10.63 -13.92 0.62
N ILE A 136 -11.30 -12.90 1.17
CA ILE A 136 -10.79 -12.17 2.33
C ILE A 136 -10.61 -13.13 3.52
N GLY A 137 -9.63 -12.86 4.38
CA GLY A 137 -9.29 -13.77 5.47
C GLY A 137 -10.48 -14.14 6.35
N GLU A 138 -11.39 -13.18 6.61
CA GLU A 138 -12.58 -13.34 7.44
C GLU A 138 -13.62 -14.28 6.81
N SER A 139 -13.64 -14.42 5.48
CA SER A 139 -14.54 -15.35 4.79
C SER A 139 -14.08 -16.81 4.81
N ILE A 140 -12.82 -17.07 5.17
CA ILE A 140 -12.28 -18.43 5.35
C ILE A 140 -12.60 -18.91 6.76
N ILE A 141 -13.85 -19.29 7.00
CA ILE A 141 -14.35 -19.50 8.36
C ILE A 141 -13.85 -20.80 9.00
N ASN A 142 -13.57 -21.83 8.20
CA ASN A 142 -13.09 -23.12 8.72
C ASN A 142 -12.18 -23.82 7.72
N HIS A 143 -11.26 -24.63 8.23
CA HIS A 143 -10.38 -25.48 7.42
C HIS A 143 -9.98 -26.72 8.19
N ARG A 144 -9.56 -27.75 7.49
CA ARG A 144 -8.99 -28.96 8.05
C ARG A 144 -7.86 -29.47 7.16
N MET A 145 -6.74 -29.81 7.79
CA MET A 145 -5.62 -30.50 7.17
C MET A 145 -5.72 -32.00 7.44
N GLY A 146 -5.31 -32.81 6.50
CA GLY A 146 -5.25 -34.25 6.63
C GLY A 146 -4.12 -34.88 5.85
N TYR A 147 -3.74 -36.10 6.21
CA TYR A 147 -2.76 -36.88 5.48
C TYR A 147 -3.44 -37.69 4.38
N GLN A 148 -3.08 -37.46 3.13
CA GLN A 148 -3.47 -38.28 2.01
C GLN A 148 -2.23 -38.75 1.26
N ASN A 149 -2.10 -40.03 1.06
CA ASN A 149 -0.93 -40.66 0.40
C ASN A 149 0.43 -40.24 1.05
N GLY A 150 0.42 -40.00 2.37
CA GLY A 150 1.63 -39.58 3.12
C GLY A 150 1.98 -38.09 3.02
N ILE A 151 1.18 -37.30 2.32
CA ILE A 151 1.35 -35.85 2.16
C ILE A 151 0.28 -35.12 2.98
N MET A 152 0.70 -34.14 3.79
CA MET A 152 -0.19 -33.24 4.50
C MET A 152 -0.76 -32.21 3.52
N GLN A 153 -2.09 -32.17 3.38
CA GLN A 153 -2.77 -31.24 2.47
C GLN A 153 -4.15 -30.82 3.01
N LEU A 154 -4.74 -29.83 2.37
CA LEU A 154 -6.10 -29.40 2.69
C LEU A 154 -7.10 -30.55 2.45
N GLU A 155 -7.85 -30.90 3.47
CA GLU A 155 -8.93 -31.91 3.41
C GLU A 155 -10.29 -31.22 3.34
N MET A 156 -10.44 -30.05 3.94
CA MET A 156 -11.67 -29.27 3.92
C MET A 156 -11.36 -27.77 4.06
N VAL A 157 -12.11 -26.95 3.32
CA VAL A 157 -12.18 -25.50 3.52
C VAL A 157 -13.64 -25.07 3.45
N VAL A 158 -14.03 -24.15 4.33
CA VAL A 158 -15.37 -23.55 4.34
C VAL A 158 -15.24 -22.04 4.11
N LEU A 159 -15.87 -21.58 3.05
CA LEU A 159 -15.85 -20.19 2.58
C LEU A 159 -17.24 -19.58 2.74
N ALA A 160 -17.34 -18.47 3.45
CA ALA A 160 -18.57 -17.69 3.54
C ALA A 160 -18.65 -16.74 2.34
N GLU A 161 -19.73 -16.82 1.56
CA GLU A 161 -19.97 -16.03 0.36
C GLU A 161 -21.27 -15.24 0.49
N GLN A 162 -21.32 -14.07 -0.17
CA GLN A 162 -22.54 -13.28 -0.30
C GLN A 162 -23.09 -13.45 -1.71
N LYS A 163 -24.21 -14.10 -1.84
CA LYS A 163 -24.88 -14.30 -3.13
C LYS A 163 -25.93 -13.23 -3.36
N PRO A 164 -25.88 -12.47 -4.45
CA PRO A 164 -26.93 -11.53 -4.76
C PRO A 164 -28.25 -12.27 -5.09
N MET A 165 -29.32 -11.85 -4.42
CA MET A 165 -30.68 -12.28 -4.68
C MET A 165 -31.43 -11.14 -5.33
N TYR A 166 -31.89 -11.36 -6.54
CA TYR A 166 -32.70 -10.38 -7.25
C TYR A 166 -34.16 -10.54 -6.82
N GLY A 167 -34.68 -9.52 -6.16
CA GLY A 167 -36.07 -9.47 -5.70
C GLY A 167 -37.09 -9.31 -6.86
N LYS A 168 -38.36 -9.08 -6.51
CA LYS A 168 -39.41 -8.77 -7.50
C LYS A 168 -39.19 -7.39 -8.15
N ASP A 169 -38.48 -6.51 -7.49
CA ASP A 169 -38.09 -5.19 -7.98
C ASP A 169 -36.66 -5.29 -8.58
N GLU A 170 -36.52 -4.92 -9.84
CA GLU A 170 -35.25 -4.98 -10.58
C GLU A 170 -34.16 -4.06 -9.99
N PHE A 171 -34.57 -3.06 -9.20
CA PHE A 171 -33.65 -2.11 -8.55
C PHE A 171 -33.24 -2.55 -7.13
N GLN A 172 -33.87 -3.59 -6.58
CA GLN A 172 -33.57 -4.08 -5.22
C GLN A 172 -32.68 -5.32 -5.29
N THR A 173 -31.45 -5.19 -4.78
CA THR A 173 -30.54 -6.32 -4.60
C THR A 173 -30.42 -6.63 -3.12
N GLU A 174 -30.78 -7.84 -2.74
CA GLU A 174 -30.53 -8.39 -1.40
C GLU A 174 -29.37 -9.39 -1.48
N TYR A 175 -28.67 -9.60 -0.37
CA TYR A 175 -27.56 -10.55 -0.31
C TYR A 175 -27.92 -11.66 0.68
N GLU A 176 -27.78 -12.89 0.25
CA GLU A 176 -27.92 -14.07 1.10
C GLU A 176 -26.53 -14.66 1.38
N THR A 177 -26.24 -14.94 2.66
CA THR A 177 -25.00 -15.63 3.03
C THR A 177 -25.12 -17.11 2.72
N CYS A 178 -24.19 -17.62 1.92
CA CYS A 178 -24.04 -19.04 1.66
C CYS A 178 -22.63 -19.52 2.03
N TYR A 179 -22.48 -20.82 2.18
CA TYR A 179 -21.21 -21.42 2.57
C TYR A 179 -20.76 -22.40 1.49
N ARG A 180 -19.68 -22.07 0.80
CA ARG A 180 -19.03 -22.98 -0.13
C ARG A 180 -18.10 -23.89 0.66
N VAL A 181 -18.33 -25.19 0.57
CA VAL A 181 -17.51 -26.19 1.22
C VAL A 181 -16.72 -26.95 0.17
N LEU A 182 -15.42 -26.83 0.24
CA LEU A 182 -14.43 -27.55 -0.56
C LEU A 182 -14.01 -28.78 0.25
N ARG A 183 -14.07 -29.97 -0.33
CA ARG A 183 -13.71 -31.24 0.34
C ARG A 183 -12.83 -32.10 -0.54
N LEU A 184 -11.85 -32.71 0.07
CA LEU A 184 -11.05 -33.76 -0.51
C LEU A 184 -11.37 -35.06 0.23
N GLN A 185 -12.09 -35.95 -0.40
CA GLN A 185 -12.51 -37.24 0.18
C GLN A 185 -12.08 -38.37 -0.76
N ASP A 186 -11.40 -39.38 -0.22
CA ASP A 186 -10.89 -40.51 -0.99
C ASP A 186 -10.06 -40.12 -2.21
N GLY A 187 -9.29 -39.00 -2.11
CA GLY A 187 -8.48 -38.46 -3.19
C GLY A 187 -9.30 -37.73 -4.26
N ILE A 188 -10.58 -37.42 -4.03
CA ILE A 188 -11.44 -36.72 -4.97
C ILE A 188 -11.85 -35.36 -4.40
N TYR A 189 -11.54 -34.29 -5.14
CA TYR A 189 -11.98 -32.96 -4.80
C TYR A 189 -13.42 -32.72 -5.22
N THR A 190 -14.20 -32.16 -4.29
CA THR A 190 -15.61 -31.79 -4.51
C THR A 190 -15.91 -30.42 -3.94
N GLN A 191 -16.87 -29.72 -4.56
CA GLN A 191 -17.43 -28.45 -4.08
C GLN A 191 -18.91 -28.61 -3.82
N GLN A 192 -19.42 -28.00 -2.74
CA GLN A 192 -20.84 -27.96 -2.44
C GLN A 192 -21.20 -26.64 -1.76
N ILE A 193 -22.26 -25.98 -2.21
CA ILE A 193 -22.76 -24.75 -1.61
C ILE A 193 -23.92 -25.07 -0.68
N TYR A 194 -23.87 -24.52 0.53
CA TYR A 194 -24.92 -24.62 1.53
C TYR A 194 -25.58 -23.27 1.70
N TYR A 195 -26.91 -23.26 1.61
CA TYR A 195 -27.74 -22.06 1.80
C TYR A 195 -28.39 -22.11 3.18
N TYR A 196 -28.56 -20.96 3.83
CA TYR A 196 -29.12 -20.87 5.15
C TYR A 196 -30.25 -19.84 5.19
N ASP A 197 -31.51 -20.28 5.31
CA ASP A 197 -32.70 -19.42 5.33
C ASP A 197 -33.04 -18.87 6.74
N GLY A 198 -32.10 -18.88 7.68
CA GLY A 198 -32.29 -18.49 9.08
C GLY A 198 -32.84 -19.59 9.98
N LYS A 199 -33.34 -20.71 9.42
CA LYS A 199 -33.91 -21.85 10.18
C LYS A 199 -33.33 -23.20 9.78
N LYS A 200 -33.05 -23.39 8.51
CA LYS A 200 -32.61 -24.69 7.96
C LYS A 200 -31.49 -24.47 6.95
N GLU A 201 -30.51 -25.34 7.06
CA GLU A 201 -29.45 -25.46 6.07
C GLU A 201 -29.93 -26.35 4.91
N THR A 202 -29.77 -25.87 3.68
CA THR A 202 -30.10 -26.60 2.46
C THR A 202 -28.85 -26.80 1.64
N ALA A 203 -28.49 -28.03 1.31
CA ALA A 203 -27.33 -28.36 0.50
C ALA A 203 -27.68 -28.25 -0.99
N GLY A 204 -26.89 -27.55 -1.75
CA GLY A 204 -26.90 -27.54 -3.21
C GLY A 204 -26.32 -28.84 -3.80
N PRO A 205 -26.23 -28.95 -5.13
CA PRO A 205 -25.61 -30.10 -5.78
C PRO A 205 -24.12 -30.18 -5.46
N ILE A 206 -23.61 -31.41 -5.42
CA ILE A 206 -22.16 -31.64 -5.35
C ILE A 206 -21.59 -31.49 -6.75
N VAL A 207 -20.55 -30.67 -6.88
CA VAL A 207 -19.79 -30.48 -8.12
C VAL A 207 -18.43 -31.15 -7.93
N THR A 208 -17.99 -31.93 -8.91
CA THR A 208 -16.66 -32.55 -8.94
C THR A 208 -15.89 -31.96 -10.11
N PRO A 209 -14.99 -30.97 -9.87
CA PRO A 209 -14.16 -30.43 -10.92
C PRO A 209 -13.23 -31.50 -11.51
N THR A 210 -13.01 -31.42 -12.82
CA THR A 210 -12.17 -32.38 -13.52
C THR A 210 -11.18 -31.67 -14.44
N ILE A 211 -9.97 -32.25 -14.58
CA ILE A 211 -8.97 -31.87 -15.56
C ILE A 211 -8.87 -33.01 -16.58
N ASN A 212 -9.15 -32.73 -17.84
CA ASN A 212 -9.11 -33.74 -18.91
C ASN A 212 -9.94 -35.00 -18.58
N GLY A 213 -11.10 -34.81 -17.91
CA GLY A 213 -12.01 -35.90 -17.51
C GLY A 213 -11.56 -36.67 -16.27
N ARG A 214 -10.49 -36.28 -15.58
CA ARG A 214 -10.05 -36.86 -14.30
C ARG A 214 -10.38 -35.93 -13.15
N PRO A 215 -10.92 -36.40 -12.03
CA PRO A 215 -11.11 -35.57 -10.83
C PRO A 215 -9.77 -35.04 -10.33
N LEU A 216 -9.79 -33.85 -9.72
CA LEU A 216 -8.62 -33.32 -9.03
C LEU A 216 -8.38 -34.10 -7.73
N GLU A 217 -7.12 -34.37 -7.44
CA GLU A 217 -6.65 -35.08 -6.24
C GLU A 217 -6.21 -34.12 -5.12
N TYR A 218 -6.51 -32.82 -5.24
CA TYR A 218 -6.20 -31.76 -4.28
C TYR A 218 -7.27 -30.66 -4.33
N ILE A 219 -7.38 -29.88 -3.27
CA ILE A 219 -8.21 -28.67 -3.23
C ILE A 219 -7.40 -27.52 -3.85
N PRO A 220 -7.81 -26.90 -4.98
CA PRO A 220 -7.08 -25.80 -5.62
C PRO A 220 -7.32 -24.47 -4.90
N PHE A 221 -7.04 -24.44 -3.60
CA PHE A 221 -7.19 -23.29 -2.72
C PHE A 221 -5.89 -22.99 -2.01
N VAL A 222 -5.45 -21.74 -2.09
CA VAL A 222 -4.22 -21.26 -1.46
C VAL A 222 -4.58 -20.31 -0.33
N ILE A 223 -4.06 -20.56 0.87
CA ILE A 223 -4.14 -19.62 1.99
C ILE A 223 -2.78 -18.98 2.17
N ILE A 224 -2.73 -17.65 2.07
CA ILE A 224 -1.54 -16.84 2.17
C ILE A 224 -1.58 -16.09 3.50
N ASN A 225 -0.58 -16.28 4.33
CA ASN A 225 -0.39 -15.57 5.59
C ASN A 225 0.79 -14.60 5.51
N THR A 226 1.18 -13.97 6.61
CA THR A 226 2.27 -12.98 6.64
C THR A 226 3.65 -13.62 6.50
N THR A 227 3.82 -14.87 6.92
CA THR A 227 5.11 -15.57 6.93
C THR A 227 5.22 -16.71 5.94
N SER A 228 4.11 -17.32 5.55
CA SER A 228 4.11 -18.50 4.68
C SER A 228 2.73 -18.78 4.07
N ILE A 229 2.70 -19.68 3.12
CA ILE A 229 1.45 -20.33 2.66
C ILE A 229 1.07 -21.39 3.71
N GLY A 230 -0.14 -21.33 4.24
CA GLY A 230 -0.59 -22.33 5.22
C GLY A 230 -1.88 -21.96 5.91
N CYS A 231 -2.32 -22.84 6.82
CA CYS A 231 -3.59 -22.69 7.53
C CYS A 231 -3.49 -21.91 8.85
N GLU A 232 -2.33 -21.46 9.22
CA GLU A 232 -2.08 -20.74 10.47
C GLU A 232 -2.86 -19.43 10.54
N TYR A 233 -3.26 -19.03 11.74
CA TYR A 233 -3.86 -17.73 11.99
C TYR A 233 -2.81 -16.75 12.49
N GLU A 234 -2.36 -15.90 11.61
CA GLU A 234 -1.34 -14.89 11.92
C GLU A 234 -1.98 -13.50 12.06
N ASP A 235 -1.42 -12.70 12.96
CA ASP A 235 -1.84 -11.33 13.14
C ASP A 235 -1.29 -10.42 12.04
N SER A 236 -2.00 -9.34 11.73
CA SER A 236 -1.50 -8.30 10.83
C SER A 236 -0.19 -7.69 11.36
N PRO A 237 0.82 -7.45 10.51
CA PRO A 237 2.01 -6.72 10.89
C PRO A 237 1.75 -5.27 11.29
N LEU A 238 0.55 -4.74 10.97
CA LEU A 238 0.11 -3.40 11.34
C LEU A 238 -0.64 -3.34 12.67
N LEU A 239 -0.84 -4.45 13.39
CA LEU A 239 -1.70 -4.50 14.57
C LEU A 239 -1.24 -3.55 15.70
N ASP A 240 0.07 -3.42 15.93
CA ASP A 240 0.61 -2.51 16.93
C ASP A 240 0.38 -1.04 16.56
N LEU A 241 0.55 -0.71 15.27
CA LEU A 241 0.23 0.62 14.75
C LEU A 241 -1.26 0.93 14.89
N VAL A 242 -2.13 -0.03 14.61
CA VAL A 242 -3.59 0.07 14.80
C VAL A 242 -3.95 0.36 16.25
N ASN A 243 -3.32 -0.32 17.20
CA ASN A 243 -3.54 -0.09 18.64
C ASN A 243 -3.15 1.34 19.04
N LEU A 244 -2.01 1.84 18.57
CA LEU A 244 -1.60 3.22 18.80
C LEU A 244 -2.55 4.21 18.12
N ASN A 245 -3.02 3.92 16.93
CA ASN A 245 -3.93 4.78 16.18
C ASN A 245 -5.28 4.94 16.89
N ILE A 246 -5.84 3.86 17.46
CA ILE A 246 -7.06 3.92 18.28
C ILE A 246 -6.80 4.69 19.59
N ASN A 247 -5.63 4.49 20.20
CA ASN A 247 -5.27 5.23 21.40
C ASN A 247 -5.19 6.74 21.12
N HIS A 248 -4.53 7.12 20.02
CA HIS A 248 -4.49 8.52 19.56
C HIS A 248 -5.90 9.09 19.33
N TYR A 249 -6.81 8.32 18.73
CA TYR A 249 -8.19 8.72 18.50
C TYR A 249 -8.94 9.04 19.81
N LYS A 250 -8.77 8.21 20.86
CA LYS A 250 -9.36 8.43 22.19
C LYS A 250 -8.87 9.74 22.81
N PHE A 251 -7.56 9.97 22.80
CA PHE A 251 -6.99 11.21 23.36
C PHE A 251 -7.31 12.45 22.51
N SER A 252 -7.48 12.30 21.21
CA SER A 252 -7.95 13.37 20.33
C SER A 252 -9.38 13.79 20.69
N ALA A 253 -10.26 12.85 21.02
CA ALA A 253 -11.60 13.13 21.52
C ALA A 253 -11.55 13.89 22.86
N ASP A 254 -10.70 13.46 23.79
CA ASP A 254 -10.53 14.12 25.10
C ASP A 254 -10.04 15.57 24.93
N ILE A 255 -9.06 15.80 24.06
CA ILE A 255 -8.59 17.16 23.75
C ILE A 255 -9.70 18.01 23.12
N GLY A 256 -10.42 17.48 22.14
CA GLY A 256 -11.53 18.18 21.49
C GLY A 256 -12.62 18.58 22.50
N HIS A 257 -12.92 17.67 23.42
CA HIS A 257 -13.87 17.90 24.51
C HIS A 257 -13.35 18.94 25.49
N ALA A 258 -12.11 18.80 25.97
CA ALA A 258 -11.50 19.75 26.91
C ALA A 258 -11.42 21.17 26.31
N LEU A 259 -11.02 21.30 25.04
CA LEU A 259 -10.98 22.58 24.34
C LEU A 259 -12.38 23.20 24.21
N HIS A 260 -13.41 22.41 23.94
CA HIS A 260 -14.77 22.90 23.86
C HIS A 260 -15.20 23.56 25.16
N PHE A 261 -14.95 22.93 26.32
CA PHE A 261 -15.30 23.48 27.61
C PHE A 261 -14.40 24.63 28.06
N THR A 262 -13.11 24.61 27.74
CA THR A 262 -12.20 25.72 28.13
C THR A 262 -12.39 26.94 27.25
N SER A 263 -12.88 26.80 26.03
CA SER A 263 -13.11 27.92 25.10
C SER A 263 -14.44 28.64 25.33
N LEU A 264 -15.35 28.05 26.09
CA LEU A 264 -16.68 28.59 26.38
C LEU A 264 -16.84 28.83 27.89
N PRO A 265 -16.39 30.00 28.41
CA PRO A 265 -16.54 30.32 29.83
C PRO A 265 -18.02 30.26 30.22
N THR A 266 -18.31 29.61 31.36
CA THR A 266 -19.67 29.47 31.85
C THR A 266 -19.99 30.68 32.74
N PRO A 267 -20.95 31.53 32.39
CA PRO A 267 -21.38 32.61 33.25
C PRO A 267 -22.13 32.04 34.47
N TYR A 268 -21.85 32.58 35.64
CA TYR A 268 -22.59 32.26 36.85
C TYR A 268 -23.01 33.52 37.59
N ALA A 269 -24.12 33.45 38.30
CA ALA A 269 -24.61 34.50 39.16
C ALA A 269 -24.94 33.91 40.54
N THR A 270 -24.54 34.61 41.59
CA THR A 270 -24.87 34.27 43.00
C THR A 270 -25.63 35.42 43.64
N GLY A 271 -26.46 35.11 44.64
CA GLY A 271 -27.25 36.12 45.39
C GLY A 271 -28.46 36.66 44.62
N VAL A 272 -28.95 35.89 43.63
CA VAL A 272 -30.11 36.29 42.79
C VAL A 272 -31.45 35.76 43.31
N ASP A 273 -31.51 35.21 44.51
CA ASP A 273 -32.70 34.56 45.08
C ASP A 273 -33.96 35.47 45.17
N ASN A 274 -33.79 36.78 45.05
CA ASN A 274 -34.87 37.76 45.06
C ASN A 274 -35.08 38.47 43.72
N TYR A 275 -34.55 37.93 42.62
CA TYR A 275 -34.72 38.54 41.32
C TYR A 275 -36.04 38.09 40.70
N GLY A 276 -37.04 38.98 40.80
CA GLY A 276 -38.31 38.76 40.12
C GLY A 276 -39.54 38.58 41.00
N GLY A 277 -39.71 39.28 42.13
CA GLY A 277 -40.99 39.40 42.80
C GLY A 277 -41.85 38.12 42.88
N GLU A 278 -42.97 38.07 43.52
CA GLU A 278 -43.86 36.91 43.72
C GLU A 278 -44.38 36.19 42.43
N THR A 279 -43.93 36.55 41.22
CA THR A 279 -44.20 35.83 39.97
C THR A 279 -43.06 34.91 39.61
N LYS A 280 -43.35 33.61 39.55
CA LYS A 280 -42.48 32.53 39.06
C LYS A 280 -42.12 32.68 37.56
N ASP A 281 -41.74 33.86 37.13
CA ASP A 281 -41.24 34.08 35.74
C ASP A 281 -39.74 33.78 35.74
N THR A 282 -39.41 32.52 35.49
CA THR A 282 -38.06 32.04 35.19
C THR A 282 -37.65 32.48 33.78
N THR A 283 -37.60 33.78 33.55
CA THR A 283 -37.04 34.29 32.30
C THR A 283 -35.54 34.01 32.29
N PRO A 284 -35.01 33.21 31.37
CA PRO A 284 -33.58 32.89 31.38
C PRO A 284 -32.79 34.17 31.22
N LEU A 285 -31.78 34.36 32.07
CA LEU A 285 -30.85 35.47 32.00
C LEU A 285 -30.14 35.44 30.65
N ARG A 286 -30.39 36.43 29.80
CA ARG A 286 -29.72 36.54 28.49
C ARG A 286 -28.47 37.38 28.63
N ILE A 287 -27.30 36.78 28.35
CA ILE A 287 -26.02 37.47 28.30
C ILE A 287 -25.68 37.76 26.85
N GLY A 288 -25.40 39.03 26.54
CA GLY A 288 -25.00 39.45 25.20
C GLY A 288 -24.48 40.88 25.21
N SER A 289 -23.74 41.28 24.22
CA SER A 289 -23.11 42.59 24.10
C SER A 289 -24.12 43.77 24.07
N THR A 290 -25.38 43.47 23.79
CA THR A 290 -26.48 44.46 23.70
C THR A 290 -27.38 44.44 24.94
N ASN A 291 -27.17 43.56 25.92
CA ASN A 291 -28.00 43.42 27.08
C ASN A 291 -27.30 44.02 28.33
N MET A 292 -27.94 45.00 28.96
CA MET A 292 -27.51 45.49 30.25
C MET A 292 -28.04 44.56 31.34
N LEU A 293 -27.15 43.98 32.12
CA LEU A 293 -27.48 43.12 33.25
C LEU A 293 -27.68 43.98 34.53
N MET A 294 -28.91 44.12 35.00
CA MET A 294 -29.19 44.75 36.29
C MET A 294 -29.35 43.66 37.36
N LEU A 295 -28.55 43.73 38.40
CA LEU A 295 -28.51 42.75 39.46
C LEU A 295 -29.00 43.38 40.75
N PRO A 296 -29.64 42.59 41.66
CA PRO A 296 -29.99 43.05 43.01
C PRO A 296 -28.73 43.36 43.83
N GLN A 297 -28.90 44.19 44.85
CA GLN A 297 -27.81 44.56 45.75
C GLN A 297 -27.26 43.32 46.46
N GLY A 298 -25.96 43.06 46.35
CA GLY A 298 -25.29 41.89 46.91
C GLY A 298 -25.17 40.69 45.96
N ALA A 299 -25.76 40.75 44.75
CA ALA A 299 -25.54 39.73 43.74
C ALA A 299 -24.17 39.90 43.08
N THR A 300 -23.55 38.79 42.75
CA THR A 300 -22.27 38.74 42.03
C THR A 300 -22.41 37.93 40.75
N VAL A 301 -21.86 38.43 39.66
CA VAL A 301 -21.76 37.71 38.38
C VAL A 301 -20.29 37.48 38.07
N GLY A 302 -19.98 36.31 37.58
CA GLY A 302 -18.63 35.97 37.17
C GLY A 302 -18.67 35.01 35.96
N MET A 303 -17.52 34.79 35.38
CA MET A 303 -17.29 33.75 34.42
C MET A 303 -16.47 32.64 35.07
N LEU A 304 -16.97 31.41 35.00
CA LEU A 304 -16.21 30.24 35.40
C LEU A 304 -15.33 29.86 34.21
N GLU A 305 -14.04 30.12 34.34
CA GLU A 305 -13.05 29.78 33.32
C GLU A 305 -12.20 28.61 33.83
N PHE A 306 -11.98 27.64 32.94
CA PHE A 306 -11.03 26.57 33.19
C PHE A 306 -9.65 27.01 32.71
N THR A 307 -8.63 26.83 33.50
CA THR A 307 -7.25 27.25 33.17
C THR A 307 -6.62 26.48 32.03
N GLY A 308 -7.21 25.35 31.63
CA GLY A 308 -6.72 24.52 30.51
C GLY A 308 -5.32 23.91 30.74
N ALA A 309 -4.81 23.91 31.98
CA ALA A 309 -3.45 23.45 32.29
C ALA A 309 -3.16 22.01 31.81
N GLY A 310 -4.17 21.13 31.82
CA GLY A 310 -4.05 19.74 31.34
C GLY A 310 -3.99 19.61 29.84
N VAL A 311 -4.51 20.59 29.06
CA VAL A 311 -4.57 20.51 27.57
C VAL A 311 -3.19 20.50 26.95
N GLY A 312 -2.23 21.23 27.55
CA GLY A 312 -0.83 21.23 27.10
C GLY A 312 -0.19 19.84 27.18
N SER A 313 -0.38 19.16 28.31
CA SER A 313 0.14 17.79 28.52
C SER A 313 -0.51 16.77 27.57
N LEU A 314 -1.82 16.88 27.32
CA LEU A 314 -2.52 16.02 26.35
C LEU A 314 -2.02 16.23 24.93
N ARG A 315 -1.76 17.48 24.51
CA ARG A 315 -1.15 17.77 23.19
C ARG A 315 0.24 17.18 23.05
N GLN A 316 1.08 17.32 24.08
CA GLN A 316 2.41 16.73 24.08
C GLN A 316 2.32 15.20 23.96
N TYR A 317 1.42 14.58 24.71
CA TYR A 317 1.19 13.14 24.62
C TYR A 317 0.75 12.70 23.23
N LEU A 318 -0.17 13.44 22.56
CA LEU A 318 -0.56 13.12 21.17
C LEU A 318 0.63 13.21 20.21
N ASN A 319 1.45 14.26 20.31
CA ASN A 319 2.67 14.39 19.49
C ASN A 319 3.64 13.21 19.72
N ASP A 320 3.78 12.78 20.98
CA ASP A 320 4.61 11.60 21.32
C ASP A 320 4.05 10.31 20.70
N VAL A 321 2.72 10.14 20.70
CA VAL A 321 2.05 8.99 20.06
C VAL A 321 2.20 9.05 18.56
N GLU A 322 2.04 10.22 17.92
CA GLU A 322 2.28 10.42 16.49
C GLU A 322 3.73 10.09 16.12
N GLY A 323 4.69 10.53 16.93
CA GLY A 323 6.09 10.16 16.76
C GLY A 323 6.33 8.65 16.88
N LYS A 324 5.63 7.94 17.78
CA LYS A 324 5.69 6.48 17.88
C LYS A 324 5.04 5.80 16.67
N MET A 325 3.89 6.30 16.20
CA MET A 325 3.24 5.79 14.99
C MET A 325 4.14 5.97 13.76
N GLY A 326 4.80 7.13 13.64
CA GLY A 326 5.81 7.38 12.60
C GLY A 326 6.96 6.37 12.66
N LYS A 327 7.44 6.09 13.89
CA LYS A 327 8.50 5.10 14.10
C LYS A 327 8.09 3.67 13.75
N LEU A 328 6.85 3.28 13.97
CA LEU A 328 6.36 1.93 13.66
C LEU A 328 5.99 1.73 12.19
N GLY A 329 5.44 2.74 11.55
CA GLY A 329 4.83 2.54 10.26
C GLY A 329 5.30 3.44 9.12
N ALA A 330 5.67 4.70 9.40
CA ALA A 330 5.91 5.70 8.36
C ALA A 330 7.40 5.93 8.03
N ARG A 331 8.33 5.23 8.69
CA ARG A 331 9.78 5.43 8.50
C ARG A 331 10.28 5.13 7.10
N LEU A 332 9.60 4.30 6.35
CA LEU A 332 9.90 4.08 4.93
C LEU A 332 9.55 5.29 4.06
N LEU A 333 8.79 6.27 4.58
CA LEU A 333 8.33 7.47 3.86
C LEU A 333 9.01 8.76 4.32
N GLU A 334 9.61 8.80 5.51
CA GLU A 334 10.28 10.00 6.00
C GLU A 334 11.68 10.10 5.38
N LYS A 335 11.95 11.23 4.71
CA LYS A 335 13.33 11.65 4.41
C LYS A 335 14.09 11.68 5.75
N PRO A 336 15.35 11.20 5.80
CA PRO A 336 16.15 11.24 7.00
C PRO A 336 16.13 12.67 7.57
N SER A 337 15.66 12.83 8.81
CA SER A 337 15.73 14.11 9.50
C SER A 337 17.21 14.48 9.64
N ALA A 338 17.54 15.77 9.46
CA ALA A 338 18.89 16.31 9.42
C ALA A 338 19.71 16.20 10.74
N GLN A 339 19.36 15.28 11.62
CA GLN A 339 20.21 14.94 12.77
C GLN A 339 21.17 13.81 12.37
N PRO A 340 22.47 13.95 12.66
CA PRO A 340 23.48 12.97 12.25
C PRO A 340 23.34 11.67 13.05
N GLU A 341 22.50 10.77 12.59
CA GLU A 341 22.62 9.34 12.94
C GLU A 341 23.76 8.77 12.09
N THR A 342 24.57 7.89 12.64
CA THR A 342 25.63 7.25 11.86
C THR A 342 25.00 6.43 10.72
N ALA A 343 25.56 6.52 9.52
CA ALA A 343 25.09 5.79 8.34
C ALA A 343 24.92 4.28 8.60
N GLU A 344 25.69 3.74 9.49
CA GLU A 344 25.67 2.33 9.89
C GLU A 344 24.44 1.97 10.75
N SER A 345 24.03 2.85 11.68
CA SER A 345 22.79 2.68 12.47
C SER A 345 21.55 2.77 11.60
N HIS A 346 21.59 3.63 10.58
CA HIS A 346 20.49 3.78 9.62
C HIS A 346 20.35 2.54 8.73
N ASN A 347 21.45 1.98 8.22
CA ASN A 347 21.46 0.79 7.39
C ASN A 347 21.01 -0.47 8.15
N ILE A 348 21.44 -0.65 9.41
CA ILE A 348 21.03 -1.79 10.25
C ILE A 348 19.53 -1.72 10.55
N ARG A 349 18.98 -0.53 10.78
CA ARG A 349 17.56 -0.33 11.05
C ARG A 349 16.71 -0.56 9.81
N GLN A 350 17.13 -0.04 8.65
CA GLN A 350 16.47 -0.29 7.37
C GLN A 350 16.48 -1.76 6.99
N ALA A 351 17.58 -2.46 7.21
CA ALA A 351 17.68 -3.89 6.96
C ALA A 351 16.72 -4.71 7.85
N ALA A 352 16.52 -4.30 9.11
CA ALA A 352 15.62 -4.99 10.03
C ALA A 352 14.13 -4.74 9.72
N GLU A 353 13.76 -3.50 9.34
CA GLU A 353 12.38 -3.15 8.95
C GLU A 353 12.03 -3.68 7.55
N GLY A 354 13.00 -3.74 6.64
CA GLY A 354 12.85 -4.36 5.33
C GLY A 354 12.66 -5.88 5.39
N SER A 355 13.19 -6.54 6.42
CA SER A 355 13.06 -8.00 6.53
C SER A 355 11.63 -8.46 6.79
N ALA A 356 10.83 -7.75 7.58
CA ALA A 356 9.43 -8.11 7.85
C ALA A 356 8.55 -7.96 6.59
N LEU A 357 8.73 -6.89 5.82
CA LEU A 357 8.01 -6.71 4.56
C LEU A 357 8.47 -7.73 3.51
N ILE A 358 9.76 -8.04 3.45
CA ILE A 358 10.31 -9.08 2.55
C ILE A 358 9.62 -10.42 2.81
N THR A 359 9.48 -10.83 4.08
CA THR A 359 8.81 -12.09 4.43
C THR A 359 7.37 -12.13 3.94
N VAL A 360 6.61 -11.04 4.10
CA VAL A 360 5.23 -10.95 3.57
C VAL A 360 5.24 -11.05 2.04
N VAL A 361 6.15 -10.36 1.38
CA VAL A 361 6.28 -10.39 -0.09
C VAL A 361 6.60 -11.80 -0.57
N GLU A 362 7.54 -12.50 0.07
CA GLU A 362 7.88 -13.89 -0.25
C GLU A 362 6.70 -14.84 -0.07
N SER A 363 5.90 -14.63 0.98
CA SER A 363 4.68 -15.41 1.17
C SER A 363 3.64 -15.16 0.07
N VAL A 364 3.47 -13.89 -0.36
CA VAL A 364 2.59 -13.54 -1.47
C VAL A 364 3.11 -14.10 -2.78
N ASP A 365 4.41 -13.99 -3.08
CA ASP A 365 5.05 -14.59 -4.27
C ASP A 365 4.75 -16.09 -4.35
N ALA A 366 5.02 -16.80 -3.27
CA ALA A 366 4.78 -18.23 -3.18
C ALA A 366 3.29 -18.57 -3.38
N GLY A 367 2.38 -17.76 -2.79
CA GLY A 367 0.94 -17.96 -2.90
C GLY A 367 0.40 -17.74 -4.31
N ILE A 368 0.81 -16.67 -4.97
CA ILE A 368 0.43 -16.36 -6.36
C ILE A 368 1.06 -17.40 -7.31
N THR A 369 2.33 -17.75 -7.11
CA THR A 369 2.98 -18.83 -7.87
C THR A 369 2.18 -20.13 -7.78
N GLN A 370 1.73 -20.50 -6.58
CA GLN A 370 0.93 -21.72 -6.39
C GLN A 370 -0.44 -21.61 -7.09
N ALA A 371 -1.09 -20.45 -7.04
CA ALA A 371 -2.36 -20.24 -7.75
C ALA A 371 -2.18 -20.36 -9.27
N ILE A 372 -1.11 -19.78 -9.83
CA ILE A 372 -0.81 -19.89 -11.26
C ILE A 372 -0.44 -21.33 -11.64
N LYS A 373 0.25 -22.07 -10.76
CA LYS A 373 0.51 -23.50 -10.96
C LYS A 373 -0.78 -24.32 -11.06
N TYR A 374 -1.78 -23.99 -10.23
CA TYR A 374 -3.10 -24.63 -10.35
C TYR A 374 -3.79 -24.26 -11.68
N CYS A 375 -3.67 -23.00 -12.14
CA CYS A 375 -4.15 -22.62 -13.47
C CYS A 375 -3.44 -23.41 -14.59
N ALA A 376 -2.11 -23.56 -14.50
CA ALA A 376 -1.31 -24.31 -15.46
C ALA A 376 -1.72 -25.80 -15.50
N ASP A 377 -2.00 -26.41 -14.34
CA ASP A 377 -2.47 -27.79 -14.25
C ASP A 377 -3.85 -27.97 -14.92
N TYR A 378 -4.79 -27.03 -14.70
CA TYR A 378 -6.07 -27.03 -15.44
C TYR A 378 -5.90 -26.94 -16.96
N MET A 379 -4.85 -26.27 -17.42
CA MET A 379 -4.52 -26.13 -18.85
C MET A 379 -3.66 -27.30 -19.39
N GLY A 380 -3.18 -28.19 -18.52
CA GLY A 380 -2.26 -29.28 -18.90
C GLY A 380 -0.86 -28.78 -19.26
N ILE A 381 -0.44 -27.63 -18.72
CA ILE A 381 0.86 -27.00 -18.93
C ILE A 381 1.84 -27.45 -17.84
N ASN A 382 3.13 -27.56 -18.17
CA ASN A 382 4.15 -27.92 -17.19
C ASN A 382 4.28 -26.84 -16.10
N ILE A 383 4.01 -27.21 -14.85
CA ILE A 383 4.02 -26.36 -13.67
C ILE A 383 5.42 -25.87 -13.25
N ASP A 384 6.50 -26.57 -13.68
CA ASP A 384 7.88 -26.20 -13.35
C ASP A 384 8.36 -24.92 -14.03
N GLN A 385 7.63 -24.46 -15.05
CA GLN A 385 7.94 -23.24 -15.80
C GLN A 385 7.22 -22.00 -15.26
N VAL A 386 6.57 -22.12 -14.13
CA VAL A 386 5.77 -21.02 -13.54
C VAL A 386 6.45 -20.52 -12.28
N ASP A 387 6.74 -19.22 -12.27
CA ASP A 387 7.25 -18.49 -11.09
C ASP A 387 6.78 -17.04 -11.10
N VAL A 388 6.65 -16.46 -9.90
CA VAL A 388 6.28 -15.05 -9.72
C VAL A 388 7.28 -14.40 -8.78
N GLU A 389 7.77 -13.24 -9.17
CA GLU A 389 8.69 -12.46 -8.38
C GLU A 389 8.20 -11.02 -8.24
N LEU A 390 7.89 -10.60 -7.00
CA LEU A 390 7.59 -9.23 -6.65
C LEU A 390 8.88 -8.46 -6.36
N ASN A 391 8.81 -7.14 -6.52
CA ASN A 391 9.92 -6.28 -6.19
C ASN A 391 10.24 -6.32 -4.69
N ARG A 392 11.51 -6.62 -4.35
CA ARG A 392 12.07 -6.64 -2.99
C ARG A 392 13.02 -5.47 -2.71
N ASP A 393 13.23 -4.63 -3.71
CA ASP A 393 14.03 -3.40 -3.59
C ASP A 393 13.07 -2.22 -3.36
N PHE A 394 12.74 -1.99 -2.09
CA PHE A 394 11.70 -1.02 -1.68
C PHE A 394 12.19 0.43 -1.68
N ILE A 395 13.49 0.64 -1.68
CA ILE A 395 14.10 1.98 -1.63
C ILE A 395 14.70 2.26 -3.01
N ALA A 396 14.27 3.38 -3.61
CA ALA A 396 14.94 3.86 -4.81
C ALA A 396 16.40 4.23 -4.43
N SER A 397 17.32 3.29 -4.60
CA SER A 397 18.73 3.63 -4.60
C SER A 397 19.04 4.28 -5.95
N GLN A 398 18.61 5.53 -6.13
CA GLN A 398 19.12 6.30 -7.25
C GLN A 398 20.63 6.36 -7.10
N MET A 399 21.33 5.75 -8.04
CA MET A 399 22.78 5.84 -8.09
C MET A 399 23.12 7.30 -8.33
N ASP A 400 23.87 7.91 -7.40
CA ASP A 400 24.34 9.25 -7.59
C ASP A 400 25.31 9.33 -8.77
N SER A 401 25.43 10.50 -9.37
CA SER A 401 26.27 10.71 -10.56
C SER A 401 27.72 10.30 -10.33
N LYS A 402 28.21 10.38 -9.09
CA LYS A 402 29.57 9.98 -8.74
C LYS A 402 29.72 8.46 -8.78
N SER A 403 28.82 7.72 -8.15
CA SER A 403 28.82 6.24 -8.17
C SER A 403 28.67 5.70 -9.59
N LEU A 404 27.91 6.39 -10.44
CA LEU A 404 27.79 6.04 -11.86
C LEU A 404 29.12 6.20 -12.59
N ILE A 405 29.82 7.33 -12.40
CA ILE A 405 31.13 7.61 -13.01
C ILE A 405 32.15 6.59 -12.50
N ASP A 406 32.17 6.32 -11.20
CA ASP A 406 33.09 5.36 -10.59
C ASP A 406 32.88 3.95 -11.16
N MET A 407 31.64 3.53 -11.41
CA MET A 407 31.33 2.24 -12.02
C MET A 407 31.69 2.16 -13.51
N ILE A 408 31.42 3.23 -14.26
CA ILE A 408 31.85 3.30 -15.67
C ILE A 408 33.38 3.25 -15.75
N THR A 409 34.08 3.94 -14.85
CA THR A 409 35.53 3.93 -14.75
C THR A 409 36.06 2.53 -14.40
N ALA A 410 35.43 1.84 -13.45
CA ALA A 410 35.75 0.46 -13.10
C ALA A 410 35.56 -0.51 -14.28
N TYR A 411 34.50 -0.32 -15.05
CA TYR A 411 34.26 -1.10 -16.27
C TYR A 411 35.33 -0.82 -17.34
N GLN A 412 35.64 0.46 -17.62
CA GLN A 412 36.66 0.84 -18.58
C GLN A 412 38.06 0.33 -18.22
N ASN A 413 38.35 0.24 -16.92
CA ASN A 413 39.61 -0.32 -16.40
C ASN A 413 39.61 -1.86 -16.29
N GLY A 414 38.55 -2.54 -16.73
CA GLY A 414 38.44 -3.99 -16.66
C GLY A 414 38.19 -4.55 -15.27
N GLY A 415 37.80 -3.71 -14.31
CA GLY A 415 37.52 -4.11 -12.92
C GLY A 415 36.17 -4.81 -12.73
N ILE A 416 35.20 -4.56 -13.60
CA ILE A 416 33.88 -5.20 -13.61
C ILE A 416 33.48 -5.60 -15.02
N SER A 417 32.64 -6.65 -15.13
CA SER A 417 32.12 -7.08 -16.43
C SER A 417 31.01 -6.17 -16.93
N GLU A 418 30.76 -6.16 -18.25
CA GLU A 418 29.63 -5.48 -18.87
C GLU A 418 28.29 -5.92 -18.25
N GLU A 419 28.14 -7.20 -17.92
CA GLU A 419 26.93 -7.72 -17.27
C GLU A 419 26.73 -7.14 -15.87
N THR A 420 27.81 -7.00 -15.10
CA THR A 420 27.77 -6.39 -13.78
C THR A 420 27.42 -4.91 -13.84
N LEU A 421 28.02 -4.18 -14.79
CA LEU A 421 27.68 -2.77 -15.03
C LEU A 421 26.21 -2.61 -15.39
N TYR A 422 25.73 -3.38 -16.36
CA TYR A 422 24.33 -3.35 -16.82
C TYR A 422 23.36 -3.69 -15.67
N TYR A 423 23.66 -4.74 -14.88
CA TYR A 423 22.88 -5.10 -13.70
C TYR A 423 22.80 -3.96 -12.67
N GLN A 424 23.93 -3.30 -12.41
CA GLN A 424 23.97 -2.20 -11.47
C GLN A 424 23.27 -0.94 -11.99
N MET A 425 23.33 -0.65 -13.30
CA MET A 425 22.60 0.45 -13.93
C MET A 425 21.08 0.19 -13.89
N HIS A 426 20.65 -1.05 -14.07
CA HIS A 426 19.25 -1.46 -13.90
C HIS A 426 18.79 -1.32 -12.44
N LYS A 427 19.62 -1.81 -11.50
CA LYS A 427 19.36 -1.72 -10.07
C LYS A 427 19.33 -0.28 -9.58
N GLY A 428 20.21 0.57 -10.10
CA GLY A 428 20.30 2.01 -9.81
C GLY A 428 19.24 2.87 -10.53
N GLU A 429 18.29 2.26 -11.25
CA GLU A 429 17.20 2.94 -11.99
C GLU A 429 17.69 3.97 -13.04
N ILE A 430 18.88 3.77 -13.58
CA ILE A 430 19.43 4.60 -14.66
C ILE A 430 18.85 4.13 -16.01
N LEU A 431 18.63 2.82 -16.14
CA LEU A 431 18.00 2.21 -17.32
C LEU A 431 16.51 1.94 -17.04
N PRO A 432 15.62 2.16 -18.04
CA PRO A 432 14.20 1.82 -17.93
C PRO A 432 13.99 0.32 -17.62
N PRO A 433 12.89 -0.06 -16.95
CA PRO A 433 12.62 -1.48 -16.61
C PRO A 433 12.50 -2.39 -17.82
N ASP A 434 12.01 -1.87 -18.94
CA ASP A 434 11.80 -2.56 -20.23
C ASP A 434 13.02 -2.50 -21.16
N HIS A 435 14.16 -1.97 -20.68
CA HIS A 435 15.37 -1.82 -21.49
C HIS A 435 15.96 -3.17 -21.88
N ASN A 436 15.99 -3.45 -23.19
CA ASN A 436 16.51 -4.70 -23.72
C ASN A 436 18.03 -4.62 -24.00
N LYS A 437 18.82 -5.32 -23.16
CA LYS A 437 20.27 -5.38 -23.29
C LYS A 437 20.75 -5.76 -24.70
N GLN A 438 20.07 -6.72 -25.35
CA GLN A 438 20.49 -7.21 -26.66
C GLN A 438 20.24 -6.18 -27.76
N GLU A 439 19.18 -5.39 -27.65
CA GLU A 439 18.92 -4.29 -28.58
C GLU A 439 19.92 -3.15 -28.41
N GLU A 440 20.28 -2.83 -27.17
CA GLU A 440 21.28 -1.81 -26.89
C GLU A 440 22.66 -2.21 -27.41
N ILE A 441 23.09 -3.45 -27.17
CA ILE A 441 24.35 -3.97 -27.75
C ILE A 441 24.34 -3.89 -29.28
N LYS A 442 23.21 -4.20 -29.92
CA LYS A 442 23.09 -4.05 -31.40
C LYS A 442 23.20 -2.59 -31.83
N ARG A 443 22.59 -1.65 -31.11
CA ARG A 443 22.68 -0.21 -31.39
C ARG A 443 24.13 0.28 -31.26
N LEU A 444 24.81 -0.11 -30.15
CA LEU A 444 26.21 0.24 -29.91
C LEU A 444 27.17 -0.38 -30.97
N GLN A 445 26.93 -1.62 -31.41
CA GLN A 445 27.69 -2.25 -32.47
C GLN A 445 27.45 -1.57 -33.81
N GLY A 446 26.21 -1.11 -34.09
CA GLY A 446 25.88 -0.33 -35.28
C GLY A 446 26.59 1.01 -35.32
N LEU A 447 26.71 1.69 -34.17
CA LEU A 447 27.44 2.95 -34.00
C LEU A 447 28.96 2.76 -34.21
N LYS A 448 29.56 1.67 -33.69
CA LYS A 448 30.98 1.35 -33.92
C LYS A 448 31.29 1.12 -35.39
N HIS A 449 30.39 0.47 -36.13
CA HIS A 449 30.57 0.26 -37.58
C HIS A 449 30.45 1.56 -38.39
N GLN A 450 29.73 2.55 -37.94
CA GLN A 450 29.68 3.87 -38.61
C GLN A 450 30.93 4.73 -38.33
N VAL A 451 31.64 4.49 -37.22
CA VAL A 451 32.86 5.24 -36.86
C VAL A 451 34.13 4.63 -37.48
N GLU A 452 34.09 3.35 -37.92
CA GLU A 452 35.25 2.61 -38.46
C GLU A 452 35.34 2.60 -39.99
N GLN A 453 34.48 3.29 -40.73
CA GLN A 453 34.65 3.50 -42.19
C GLN A 453 35.07 4.95 -42.49
N PRO A 454 36.35 5.27 -42.61
CA PRO A 454 36.74 6.43 -43.37
C PRO A 454 36.61 6.05 -44.86
N ASP A 455 35.76 6.76 -45.57
CA ASP A 455 35.68 6.66 -47.02
C ASP A 455 37.03 6.99 -47.64
N VAL A 456 37.73 5.96 -48.10
CA VAL A 456 38.85 6.11 -49.04
C VAL A 456 38.27 5.84 -50.42
N GLU A 457 37.71 6.84 -51.04
CA GLU A 457 37.58 6.88 -52.49
C GLU A 457 38.78 7.63 -53.07
N ASP A 458 39.60 6.81 -53.70
CA ASP A 458 40.71 7.22 -54.60
C ASP A 458 40.11 7.75 -55.89
N SER A 459 40.19 9.02 -56.16
CA SER A 459 40.07 9.56 -57.52
C SER A 459 40.94 10.78 -57.71
N ALA A 460 41.85 10.57 -58.64
CA ALA A 460 42.84 11.54 -59.13
C ALA A 460 42.19 12.70 -59.92
N MET A 461 42.82 13.86 -59.75
CA MET A 461 42.94 15.01 -60.69
C MET A 461 41.65 15.65 -61.24
N ASP A 462 41.35 16.87 -60.86
CA ASP A 462 41.75 18.04 -61.69
C ASP A 462 41.52 19.35 -60.91
N SER A 463 42.34 20.32 -61.25
CA SER A 463 42.45 21.67 -60.75
C SER A 463 41.21 22.55 -61.02
N ASP A 464 40.83 23.41 -60.07
CA ASP A 464 40.77 24.86 -60.14
C ASP A 464 39.81 25.43 -59.07
N ASP A 465 40.40 26.28 -58.25
CA ASP A 465 39.97 27.56 -57.69
C ASP A 465 38.49 27.78 -57.27
N GLU A 466 38.25 27.89 -55.98
CA GLU A 466 37.55 28.98 -55.28
C GLU A 466 37.31 28.62 -53.80
N GLY A 467 37.47 29.63 -52.95
CA GLY A 467 37.65 29.69 -51.52
C GLY A 467 36.67 28.97 -50.56
N PRO A 468 36.99 28.85 -49.27
CA PRO A 468 36.37 27.97 -48.33
C PRO A 468 35.04 28.52 -47.77
N SER A 469 33.96 27.79 -47.96
CA SER A 469 32.76 27.95 -47.15
C SER A 469 32.86 27.00 -45.93
N GLU A 470 33.04 27.59 -44.78
CA GLU A 470 32.98 26.88 -43.48
C GLU A 470 31.62 26.21 -43.30
N VAL A 471 31.62 24.89 -43.33
CA VAL A 471 30.48 24.06 -42.83
C VAL A 471 30.68 23.94 -41.34
N HIS A 472 29.86 24.64 -40.57
CA HIS A 472 29.78 24.52 -39.13
C HIS A 472 29.22 23.16 -38.76
N ASP A 473 30.04 22.31 -38.12
CA ASP A 473 29.63 21.04 -37.50
C ASP A 473 29.23 21.32 -36.04
N PRO A 474 27.94 21.21 -35.67
CA PRO A 474 27.45 21.64 -34.35
C PRO A 474 27.99 20.84 -33.15
N VAL A 475 28.56 19.64 -33.39
CA VAL A 475 29.04 18.76 -32.30
C VAL A 475 30.43 19.13 -31.80
N THR A 476 31.24 19.79 -32.61
CA THR A 476 32.61 20.25 -32.25
C THR A 476 32.60 21.56 -31.46
N ASP A 477 31.56 22.35 -31.57
CA ASP A 477 31.47 23.62 -30.87
C ASP A 477 31.06 23.46 -29.40
N GLU A 478 30.14 22.57 -29.08
CA GLU A 478 29.75 22.32 -27.68
C GLU A 478 30.90 21.76 -26.83
N THR A 479 31.73 20.89 -27.39
CA THR A 479 32.87 20.29 -26.66
C THR A 479 33.98 21.35 -26.40
N LYS A 480 34.23 22.25 -27.34
CA LYS A 480 35.16 23.34 -27.18
C LYS A 480 34.65 24.38 -26.18
N PHE A 481 33.35 24.66 -26.18
CA PHE A 481 32.72 25.57 -25.22
C PHE A 481 32.79 25.04 -23.79
N VAL A 482 32.48 23.78 -23.57
CA VAL A 482 32.54 23.15 -22.24
C VAL A 482 33.97 23.15 -21.67
N THR A 483 34.98 22.94 -22.54
CA THR A 483 36.39 22.97 -22.13
C THR A 483 36.81 24.40 -21.76
N HIS A 484 36.43 25.38 -22.54
CA HIS A 484 36.78 26.81 -22.31
C HIS A 484 36.05 27.36 -21.07
N PHE A 485 34.82 26.95 -20.81
CA PHE A 485 34.06 27.29 -19.61
C PHE A 485 34.72 26.74 -18.34
N ARG A 486 35.24 25.52 -18.40
CA ARG A 486 35.95 24.88 -17.29
C ARG A 486 37.28 25.61 -16.98
N GLU A 487 37.98 26.04 -17.99
CA GLU A 487 39.22 26.83 -17.83
C GLU A 487 38.99 28.20 -17.18
N MET A 488 37.84 28.84 -17.45
CA MET A 488 37.50 30.13 -16.82
C MET A 488 37.13 29.99 -15.34
N ILE A 489 36.43 28.91 -14.97
CA ILE A 489 36.12 28.58 -13.56
C ILE A 489 37.43 28.25 -12.80
N GLU A 490 38.35 27.50 -13.41
CA GLU A 490 39.65 27.15 -12.80
C GLU A 490 40.55 28.41 -12.61
N GLN A 491 40.31 29.47 -13.38
CA GLN A 491 40.97 30.78 -13.24
C GLN A 491 40.29 31.67 -12.18
N GLY A 492 39.24 31.19 -11.51
CA GLY A 492 38.59 31.86 -10.38
C GLY A 492 37.56 32.89 -10.74
N MET A 493 37.05 32.91 -11.99
CA MET A 493 35.96 33.79 -12.40
C MET A 493 34.61 33.28 -11.83
N THR A 494 33.75 34.22 -11.47
CA THR A 494 32.41 33.94 -10.99
C THR A 494 31.45 33.74 -12.16
N ASP A 495 30.36 33.01 -11.92
CA ASP A 495 29.32 32.70 -12.92
C ASP A 495 28.75 33.98 -13.57
N ASP A 496 28.61 35.07 -12.81
CA ASP A 496 28.12 36.37 -13.28
C ASP A 496 29.13 37.04 -14.24
N GLU A 497 30.43 36.96 -13.97
CA GLU A 497 31.48 37.51 -14.82
C GLU A 497 31.61 36.73 -16.15
N ILE A 498 31.36 35.41 -16.12
CA ILE A 498 31.38 34.57 -17.31
C ILE A 498 30.16 34.87 -18.21
N LEU A 499 28.96 35.07 -17.60
CA LEU A 499 27.76 35.43 -18.33
C LEU A 499 27.81 36.85 -18.93
N GLU A 500 28.54 37.76 -18.32
CA GLU A 500 28.73 39.13 -18.84
C GLU A 500 29.65 39.12 -20.06
N MET A 501 30.65 38.22 -20.12
CA MET A 501 31.54 38.07 -21.28
C MET A 501 30.94 37.24 -22.42
N HIS A 502 30.01 36.32 -22.10
CA HIS A 502 29.39 35.40 -23.05
C HIS A 502 27.86 35.39 -22.90
N PRO A 503 27.15 36.43 -23.31
CA PRO A 503 25.69 36.55 -23.15
C PRO A 503 24.89 35.47 -23.90
N GLU A 504 25.48 34.79 -24.89
CA GLU A 504 24.90 33.67 -25.59
C GLU A 504 24.67 32.42 -24.70
N LEU A 505 25.42 32.30 -23.59
CA LEU A 505 25.31 31.18 -22.65
C LEU A 505 24.12 31.32 -21.68
N SER A 506 23.50 32.49 -21.60
CA SER A 506 22.33 32.72 -20.71
C SER A 506 21.14 31.85 -21.03
N ARG A 507 21.03 31.29 -22.25
CA ARG A 507 19.99 30.35 -22.66
C ARG A 507 20.20 28.93 -22.08
N LEU A 508 21.45 28.51 -21.88
CA LEU A 508 21.80 27.21 -21.32
C LEU A 508 21.71 27.18 -19.79
N PHE A 509 21.99 28.32 -19.13
CA PHE A 509 21.86 28.47 -17.68
C PHE A 509 20.41 28.49 -17.21
N ASN A 510 19.47 29.02 -18.00
CA ASN A 510 18.05 29.05 -17.65
C ASN A 510 17.30 27.71 -17.86
N GLN A 511 17.89 26.71 -18.51
CA GLN A 511 17.29 25.40 -18.68
C GLN A 511 17.61 24.40 -17.54
N ASN A 512 18.57 24.69 -16.67
CA ASN A 512 19.00 23.80 -15.58
C ASN A 512 18.60 24.27 -14.17
N ASN A 513 17.76 25.31 -14.06
CA ASN A 513 17.18 25.79 -12.80
C ASN A 513 15.64 25.68 -12.86
N ILE A 514 15.13 24.44 -12.93
CA ILE A 514 13.75 24.08 -12.50
C ILE A 514 13.84 22.79 -11.67
#